data_f7cf250cbf50e3a4f57b364944cafc24
#
_entry.id   f7cf250cbf50e3a4f57b364944cafc24
#
_cell.length_a   1.000
_cell.length_b   1.000
_cell.length_c   1.000
_cell.angle_alpha   90.00
_cell.angle_beta   90.00
_cell.angle_gamma   90.00
#
_symmetry.space_group_name_H-M   'P 1'
#
loop_
_entity.id
_entity.type
_entity.pdbx_description
1 polymer ?
#
loop_
_entity_poly.entity_id
_entity_poly.type
_entity_poly.pdbx_seq_one_letter_code
_entity_poly.pdbx_strand_id
1 'polypeptide(L)'
;MKVILKKAVVVVTIGMMAMLQSCSSNDDLDGYTPTNFNVGGKVEKGPFVRGTAIQMQPLDADLDETGESFTSTITDNEGTFTFGSKLLKSPYIKLSASGYYFNEVTGELSKGTLALNAVANLQNAADVNLNILSHLKYQRVMDLVAKDGKSFKEANNQAQEEVLKTFGLEKYAKTDVNHFSITSGTDEAAALIAVSSLILYNRSEAQITEYLSQLSEEFAEDGNFSETTKLQIRKDMFSLESKLPQIAENIKKRYQEMGKEVAVKNLIYYFDWDGDGTAGNEIAPENHPVSLETNNINVPMEGGSYEVKVNTTVPVYLERPSIPGDDIYDNSTSVSGMGIYETGSGSEPCINYTKELNNNILMVVVKAASFRKEQSVSI
;
A
#
# COMPACT_ATOMS: atom_id res chain seq x y z
N MET A 1 -18.13 60.88 -63.56
CA MET A 1 -17.71 59.58 -62.99
C MET A 1 -16.63 59.76 -62.00
N LYS A 2 -16.94 59.83 -60.71
CA LYS A 2 -15.99 60.10 -59.63
C LYS A 2 -15.54 58.77 -59.00
N VAL A 3 -14.24 58.46 -59.09
CA VAL A 3 -13.63 57.29 -58.46
C VAL A 3 -13.22 57.74 -57.04
N ILE A 4 -13.83 57.08 -56.01
CA ILE A 4 -13.48 57.31 -54.60
C ILE A 4 -12.46 56.27 -54.22
N LEU A 5 -11.24 56.71 -53.92
CA LEU A 5 -10.10 55.91 -53.45
C LEU A 5 -10.27 55.73 -51.92
N LYS A 6 -10.61 54.54 -51.47
CA LYS A 6 -10.62 54.23 -49.99
C LYS A 6 -9.21 53.89 -49.55
N LYS A 7 -8.65 54.76 -48.69
CA LYS A 7 -7.38 54.46 -47.98
C LYS A 7 -7.67 53.36 -46.90
N ALA A 8 -7.02 52.23 -47.05
CA ALA A 8 -6.95 51.21 -45.98
C ALA A 8 -5.87 51.65 -44.98
N VAL A 9 -6.31 51.87 -43.74
CA VAL A 9 -5.40 52.08 -42.59
C VAL A 9 -5.08 50.69 -42.08
N VAL A 10 -3.81 50.27 -42.22
CA VAL A 10 -3.29 49.08 -41.60
C VAL A 10 -2.86 49.47 -40.18
N VAL A 11 -3.62 49.05 -39.20
CA VAL A 11 -3.21 49.12 -37.79
C VAL A 11 -2.37 47.89 -37.51
N VAL A 12 -1.06 48.07 -37.40
CA VAL A 12 -0.13 47.08 -36.92
C VAL A 12 -0.19 47.12 -35.39
N THR A 13 -0.98 46.21 -34.79
CA THR A 13 -0.90 45.93 -33.37
C THR A 13 0.31 45.06 -33.12
N ILE A 14 1.39 45.68 -32.60
CA ILE A 14 2.51 44.97 -32.04
C ILE A 14 2.00 44.33 -30.74
N GLY A 15 1.61 43.02 -30.82
CA GLY A 15 1.38 42.22 -29.68
C GLY A 15 2.71 41.98 -28.95
N MET A 16 2.87 42.68 -27.86
CA MET A 16 3.95 42.45 -26.90
C MET A 16 3.57 41.11 -26.20
N MET A 17 4.12 40.02 -26.74
CA MET A 17 4.10 38.71 -26.10
C MET A 17 5.04 38.85 -24.90
N ALA A 18 4.44 39.16 -23.72
CA ALA A 18 5.12 38.95 -22.46
C ALA A 18 5.33 37.44 -22.36
N MET A 19 6.52 36.97 -22.67
CA MET A 19 6.99 35.68 -22.21
C MET A 19 7.02 35.78 -20.69
N LEU A 20 6.01 35.24 -20.04
CA LEU A 20 6.09 34.82 -18.67
C LEU A 20 7.13 33.68 -18.66
N GLN A 21 8.41 34.04 -18.54
CA GLN A 21 9.39 33.13 -17.99
C GLN A 21 8.90 32.85 -16.56
N SER A 22 8.19 31.74 -16.42
CA SER A 22 8.08 31.07 -15.15
C SER A 22 9.51 30.63 -14.80
N CYS A 23 10.25 31.49 -14.14
CA CYS A 23 11.36 31.04 -13.31
C CYS A 23 10.71 30.24 -12.17
N SER A 24 10.58 28.95 -12.34
CA SER A 24 10.57 28.07 -11.19
C SER A 24 12.01 28.04 -10.71
N SER A 25 12.39 29.02 -9.89
CA SER A 25 13.62 28.92 -9.12
C SER A 25 13.30 27.86 -8.04
N ASN A 26 13.72 26.63 -8.25
CA ASN A 26 13.96 25.70 -7.17
C ASN A 26 15.16 26.24 -6.38
N ASP A 27 14.89 27.20 -5.50
CA ASP A 27 15.88 27.86 -4.63
C ASP A 27 16.49 26.91 -3.58
N ASP A 28 16.09 25.62 -3.59
CA ASP A 28 16.50 24.62 -2.60
C ASP A 28 18.01 24.37 -2.57
N LEU A 29 18.76 24.72 -3.63
CA LEU A 29 20.23 24.59 -3.69
C LEU A 29 20.98 25.89 -3.87
N ASP A 30 20.33 27.06 -3.86
CA ASP A 30 21.04 28.33 -3.98
C ASP A 30 21.97 28.53 -2.77
N GLY A 31 23.28 28.61 -3.04
CA GLY A 31 24.32 28.67 -2.03
C GLY A 31 24.70 27.31 -1.39
N TYR A 32 24.22 26.18 -1.90
CA TYR A 32 24.62 24.87 -1.39
C TYR A 32 26.12 24.62 -1.58
N THR A 33 26.79 24.30 -0.50
CA THR A 33 28.24 23.97 -0.51
C THR A 33 28.39 22.44 -0.58
N PRO A 34 29.19 21.90 -1.53
CA PRO A 34 29.45 20.47 -1.61
C PRO A 34 29.83 19.88 -0.26
N THR A 35 29.10 18.85 0.17
CA THR A 35 29.18 18.28 1.51
C THR A 35 29.48 16.78 1.43
N ASN A 36 30.25 16.29 2.40
CA ASN A 36 30.51 14.85 2.54
C ASN A 36 29.38 14.18 3.31
N PHE A 37 28.79 13.16 2.70
CA PHE A 37 27.78 12.29 3.31
C PHE A 37 28.30 10.86 3.45
N ASN A 38 28.08 10.24 4.60
CA ASN A 38 28.25 8.81 4.80
C ASN A 38 26.92 8.12 4.47
N VAL A 39 26.76 7.72 3.21
CA VAL A 39 25.50 7.15 2.73
C VAL A 39 25.45 5.65 2.97
N GLY A 40 24.40 5.20 3.64
CA GLY A 40 24.11 3.78 3.90
C GLY A 40 22.64 3.52 4.11
N GLY A 41 22.30 2.28 4.47
CA GLY A 41 20.93 1.87 4.74
C GLY A 41 20.73 0.38 4.54
N LYS A 42 19.47 0.00 4.36
CA LYS A 42 19.06 -1.37 4.09
C LYS A 42 18.13 -1.45 2.89
N VAL A 43 18.15 -2.60 2.21
CA VAL A 43 17.15 -2.96 1.21
C VAL A 43 16.25 -4.02 1.81
N GLU A 44 15.04 -3.61 2.18
CA GLU A 44 14.14 -4.40 3.01
C GLU A 44 12.73 -4.44 2.43
N LYS A 45 12.47 -5.49 1.73
CA LYS A 45 11.14 -5.96 1.38
C LYS A 45 10.86 -7.32 2.02
N GLY A 46 11.35 -8.07 2.56
CA GLY A 46 12.18 -9.09 3.14
C GLY A 46 13.63 -8.76 2.75
N PRO A 47 14.60 -9.07 3.62
CA PRO A 47 15.95 -8.59 3.39
C PRO A 47 16.52 -9.11 2.06
N PHE A 48 17.13 -8.20 1.31
CA PHE A 48 17.90 -8.56 0.14
C PHE A 48 19.20 -9.25 0.58
N VAL A 49 19.70 -10.16 -0.25
CA VAL A 49 20.83 -10.99 0.11
C VAL A 49 22.17 -10.37 -0.29
N ARG A 50 23.23 -10.85 0.34
CA ARG A 50 24.62 -10.49 0.03
C ARG A 50 24.90 -10.56 -1.48
N GLY A 51 25.63 -9.56 -1.98
CA GLY A 51 26.01 -9.46 -3.38
C GLY A 51 24.99 -8.71 -4.26
N THR A 52 23.84 -8.32 -3.72
CA THR A 52 22.90 -7.43 -4.42
C THR A 52 23.58 -6.11 -4.76
N ALA A 53 23.48 -5.70 -6.02
CA ALA A 53 24.04 -4.44 -6.48
C ALA A 53 23.16 -3.25 -6.05
N ILE A 54 23.82 -2.19 -5.57
CA ILE A 54 23.20 -0.91 -5.23
C ILE A 54 23.87 0.19 -6.06
N GLN A 55 23.06 1.06 -6.66
CA GLN A 55 23.51 2.24 -7.36
C GLN A 55 22.97 3.48 -6.66
N MET A 56 23.82 4.50 -6.53
CA MET A 56 23.47 5.84 -6.08
C MET A 56 23.76 6.83 -7.19
N GLN A 57 22.77 7.62 -7.57
CA GLN A 57 22.85 8.69 -8.56
C GLN A 57 22.54 10.01 -7.85
N PRO A 58 23.51 10.92 -7.73
CA PRO A 58 23.25 12.29 -7.29
C PRO A 58 22.33 13.00 -8.27
N LEU A 59 21.38 13.75 -7.74
CA LEU A 59 20.41 14.55 -8.48
C LEU A 59 20.67 16.03 -8.23
N ASP A 60 20.26 16.89 -9.15
CA ASP A 60 20.25 18.34 -8.95
C ASP A 60 18.98 18.85 -8.25
N ALA A 61 18.72 20.16 -8.27
CA ALA A 61 17.56 20.77 -7.62
C ALA A 61 16.22 20.38 -8.28
N ASP A 62 16.25 20.11 -9.58
CA ASP A 62 15.08 19.69 -10.36
C ASP A 62 14.89 18.16 -10.36
N LEU A 63 15.75 17.47 -9.59
CA LEU A 63 15.86 16.01 -9.51
C LEU A 63 16.33 15.35 -10.82
N ASP A 64 16.98 16.10 -11.69
CA ASP A 64 17.65 15.55 -12.86
C ASP A 64 18.98 14.90 -12.48
N GLU A 65 19.35 13.82 -13.21
CA GLU A 65 20.58 13.09 -12.95
C GLU A 65 21.81 13.96 -13.31
N THR A 66 22.75 14.13 -12.36
CA THR A 66 23.97 14.94 -12.55
C THR A 66 25.01 14.28 -13.45
N GLY A 67 24.78 13.03 -13.87
CA GLY A 67 25.73 12.21 -14.63
C GLY A 67 26.77 11.50 -13.74
N GLU A 68 26.83 11.80 -12.45
CA GLU A 68 27.64 11.05 -11.49
C GLU A 68 26.91 9.78 -11.04
N SER A 69 27.65 8.70 -10.78
CA SER A 69 27.09 7.45 -10.28
C SER A 69 28.08 6.73 -9.39
N PHE A 70 27.59 6.18 -8.31
CA PHE A 70 28.36 5.36 -7.37
C PHE A 70 27.71 3.98 -7.24
N THR A 71 28.52 2.96 -7.08
CA THR A 71 28.05 1.59 -6.90
C THR A 71 28.52 1.03 -5.56
N SER A 72 27.70 0.17 -4.98
CA SER A 72 28.01 -0.61 -3.79
C SER A 72 27.33 -1.98 -3.90
N THR A 73 27.53 -2.82 -2.91
CA THR A 73 26.84 -4.12 -2.81
C THR A 73 26.39 -4.36 -1.38
N ILE A 74 25.33 -5.13 -1.22
CA ILE A 74 24.90 -5.63 0.08
C ILE A 74 25.96 -6.60 0.62
N THR A 75 26.41 -6.37 1.85
CA THR A 75 27.53 -7.09 2.47
C THR A 75 27.12 -8.26 3.34
N ASP A 76 25.82 -8.35 3.68
CA ASP A 76 25.24 -9.39 4.55
C ASP A 76 23.93 -9.94 3.96
N ASN A 77 23.18 -10.71 4.73
CA ASN A 77 21.87 -11.21 4.34
C ASN A 77 20.71 -10.46 5.03
N GLU A 78 21.00 -9.27 5.57
CA GLU A 78 20.05 -8.37 6.22
C GLU A 78 19.68 -7.18 5.31
N GLY A 79 20.28 -7.11 4.14
CA GLY A 79 20.06 -6.03 3.19
C GLY A 79 20.96 -4.81 3.41
N THR A 80 21.97 -4.86 4.29
CA THR A 80 22.78 -3.70 4.66
C THR A 80 23.77 -3.33 3.55
N PHE A 81 23.81 -2.03 3.22
CA PHE A 81 24.77 -1.46 2.28
C PHE A 81 25.39 -0.16 2.81
N THR A 82 26.54 0.20 2.25
CA THR A 82 27.16 1.51 2.47
C THR A 82 27.97 1.93 1.24
N PHE A 83 27.94 3.22 0.95
CA PHE A 83 28.81 3.84 -0.04
C PHE A 83 30.06 4.49 0.62
N GLY A 84 30.09 4.55 1.94
CA GLY A 84 31.07 5.35 2.68
C GLY A 84 30.91 6.84 2.45
N SER A 85 31.97 7.62 2.70
CA SER A 85 31.93 9.07 2.53
C SER A 85 31.98 9.45 1.06
N LYS A 86 31.02 10.27 0.61
CA LYS A 86 30.95 10.84 -0.76
C LYS A 86 30.76 12.34 -0.68
N LEU A 87 31.60 13.07 -1.40
CA LEU A 87 31.45 14.51 -1.60
C LEU A 87 30.40 14.75 -2.69
N LEU A 88 29.24 15.30 -2.32
CA LEU A 88 28.13 15.56 -3.22
C LEU A 88 27.89 17.06 -3.38
N LYS A 89 27.57 17.46 -4.63
CA LYS A 89 27.24 18.85 -5.00
C LYS A 89 25.77 19.20 -4.77
N SER A 90 24.97 18.20 -4.41
CA SER A 90 23.56 18.29 -4.06
C SER A 90 23.27 17.27 -2.96
N PRO A 91 22.32 17.52 -2.05
CA PRO A 91 21.91 16.54 -1.05
C PRO A 91 20.93 15.50 -1.61
N TYR A 92 20.42 15.70 -2.82
CA TYR A 92 19.40 14.82 -3.41
C TYR A 92 20.06 13.63 -4.10
N ILE A 93 19.54 12.46 -3.82
CA ILE A 93 20.02 11.21 -4.42
C ILE A 93 18.86 10.33 -4.83
N LYS A 94 19.08 9.55 -5.89
CA LYS A 94 18.29 8.37 -6.23
C LYS A 94 19.12 7.14 -5.90
N LEU A 95 18.48 6.18 -5.21
CA LEU A 95 19.04 4.86 -4.94
C LEU A 95 18.27 3.82 -5.72
N SER A 96 19.00 2.84 -6.29
CA SER A 96 18.43 1.70 -6.99
C SER A 96 19.12 0.41 -6.52
N ALA A 97 18.35 -0.60 -6.20
CA ALA A 97 18.84 -1.92 -5.82
C ALA A 97 18.21 -2.99 -6.72
N SER A 98 18.99 -4.00 -7.14
CA SER A 98 18.46 -5.13 -7.89
C SER A 98 19.13 -6.42 -7.44
N GLY A 99 18.34 -7.38 -6.94
CA GLY A 99 18.89 -8.62 -6.40
C GLY A 99 17.86 -9.62 -5.91
N TYR A 100 18.35 -10.74 -5.43
CA TYR A 100 17.55 -11.76 -4.75
C TYR A 100 17.19 -11.29 -3.34
N TYR A 101 16.08 -11.77 -2.82
CA TYR A 101 15.54 -11.36 -1.54
C TYR A 101 14.88 -12.54 -0.80
N PHE A 102 14.66 -12.39 0.48
CA PHE A 102 13.82 -13.31 1.23
C PHE A 102 12.35 -12.95 1.01
N ASN A 103 11.54 -13.94 0.61
CA ASN A 103 10.11 -13.78 0.45
C ASN A 103 9.41 -14.15 1.76
N GLU A 104 8.91 -13.18 2.49
CA GLU A 104 8.28 -13.35 3.79
C GLU A 104 6.97 -14.15 3.74
N VAL A 105 6.28 -14.15 2.59
CA VAL A 105 5.04 -14.90 2.40
C VAL A 105 5.31 -16.40 2.27
N THR A 106 6.33 -16.78 1.51
CA THR A 106 6.69 -18.18 1.29
C THR A 106 7.67 -18.72 2.33
N GLY A 107 8.44 -17.85 3.00
CA GLY A 107 9.51 -18.23 3.92
C GLY A 107 10.78 -18.72 3.24
N GLU A 108 10.94 -18.44 1.94
CA GLU A 108 12.04 -18.90 1.10
C GLU A 108 12.79 -17.74 0.44
N LEU A 109 13.99 -18.00 -0.07
CA LEU A 109 14.66 -17.05 -0.96
C LEU A 109 13.98 -17.04 -2.32
N SER A 110 13.88 -15.84 -2.91
CA SER A 110 13.33 -15.67 -4.26
C SER A 110 14.18 -16.42 -5.30
N LYS A 111 13.53 -16.87 -6.37
CA LYS A 111 14.19 -17.49 -7.52
C LYS A 111 14.48 -16.50 -8.64
N GLY A 112 13.95 -15.29 -8.54
CA GLY A 112 14.18 -14.16 -9.43
C GLY A 112 14.61 -12.92 -8.64
N THR A 113 15.13 -11.94 -9.35
CA THR A 113 15.52 -10.64 -8.76
C THR A 113 14.37 -9.66 -8.77
N LEU A 114 14.38 -8.73 -7.82
CA LEU A 114 13.47 -7.59 -7.76
C LEU A 114 14.30 -6.31 -7.75
N ALA A 115 13.80 -5.27 -8.43
CA ALA A 115 14.38 -3.93 -8.39
C ALA A 115 13.54 -3.01 -7.50
N LEU A 116 14.22 -2.26 -6.63
CA LEU A 116 13.62 -1.23 -5.78
C LEU A 116 14.36 0.08 -5.98
N ASN A 117 13.60 1.19 -5.93
CA ASN A 117 14.13 2.54 -6.01
C ASN A 117 13.71 3.37 -4.79
N ALA A 118 14.50 4.40 -4.50
CA ALA A 118 14.14 5.43 -3.53
C ALA A 118 14.77 6.75 -3.95
N VAL A 119 14.15 7.86 -3.58
CA VAL A 119 14.72 9.20 -3.67
C VAL A 119 14.78 9.80 -2.28
N ALA A 120 15.86 10.53 -1.96
CA ALA A 120 16.07 11.08 -0.64
C ALA A 120 16.84 12.40 -0.65
N ASN A 121 16.62 13.19 0.41
CA ASN A 121 17.45 14.34 0.77
C ASN A 121 18.33 13.95 1.96
N LEU A 122 19.64 13.87 1.74
CA LEU A 122 20.62 13.45 2.73
C LEU A 122 20.86 14.46 3.85
N GLN A 123 20.38 15.69 3.73
CA GLN A 123 20.41 16.65 4.84
C GLN A 123 19.50 16.22 6.00
N ASN A 124 18.47 15.45 5.71
CA ASN A 124 17.54 14.97 6.73
C ASN A 124 18.05 13.72 7.44
N ALA A 125 18.67 12.79 6.70
CA ALA A 125 19.32 11.59 7.22
C ALA A 125 20.20 10.97 6.12
N ALA A 126 21.38 10.48 6.51
CA ALA A 126 22.28 9.77 5.60
C ALA A 126 21.98 8.27 5.46
N ASP A 127 21.18 7.72 6.37
CA ASP A 127 20.68 6.34 6.28
C ASP A 127 19.33 6.33 5.54
N VAL A 128 19.29 5.66 4.39
CA VAL A 128 18.15 5.60 3.49
C VAL A 128 17.83 4.15 3.17
N ASN A 129 16.69 3.66 3.64
CA ASN A 129 16.22 2.32 3.31
C ASN A 129 15.46 2.31 1.98
N LEU A 130 15.72 1.27 1.18
CA LEU A 130 14.91 0.95 0.02
C LEU A 130 13.93 -0.14 0.42
N ASN A 131 12.65 0.16 0.32
CA ASN A 131 11.57 -0.78 0.62
C ASN A 131 10.41 -0.59 -0.37
N ILE A 132 9.34 -1.37 -0.22
CA ILE A 132 8.19 -1.30 -1.12
C ILE A 132 7.53 0.08 -1.10
N LEU A 133 7.38 0.69 0.08
CA LEU A 133 6.76 2.01 0.20
C LEU A 133 7.63 3.11 -0.40
N SER A 134 8.96 3.06 -0.18
CA SER A 134 9.89 4.00 -0.80
C SER A 134 9.89 3.86 -2.33
N HIS A 135 9.75 2.63 -2.84
CA HIS A 135 9.68 2.36 -4.27
C HIS A 135 8.38 2.90 -4.90
N LEU A 136 7.24 2.72 -4.27
CA LEU A 136 5.99 3.31 -4.75
C LEU A 136 6.03 4.85 -4.73
N LYS A 137 6.62 5.43 -3.68
CA LYS A 137 6.71 6.88 -3.49
C LYS A 137 7.64 7.56 -4.49
N TYR A 138 8.76 6.94 -4.89
CA TYR A 138 9.85 7.64 -5.54
C TYR A 138 9.47 8.34 -6.85
N GLN A 139 8.72 7.65 -7.74
CA GLN A 139 8.33 8.24 -9.03
C GLN A 139 7.36 9.40 -8.85
N ARG A 140 6.45 9.28 -7.88
CA ARG A 140 5.53 10.38 -7.52
C ARG A 140 6.28 11.64 -7.06
N VAL A 141 7.33 11.49 -6.24
CA VAL A 141 8.18 12.61 -5.84
C VAL A 141 8.84 13.26 -7.06
N MET A 142 9.44 12.44 -7.95
CA MET A 142 10.08 12.92 -9.18
C MET A 142 9.08 13.71 -10.05
N ASP A 143 7.88 13.18 -10.23
CA ASP A 143 6.83 13.79 -11.05
C ASP A 143 6.30 15.09 -10.44
N LEU A 144 6.08 15.15 -9.13
CA LEU A 144 5.65 16.36 -8.44
C LEU A 144 6.68 17.51 -8.54
N VAL A 145 7.97 17.19 -8.52
CA VAL A 145 9.01 18.21 -8.76
C VAL A 145 9.04 18.60 -10.23
N ALA A 146 9.16 17.64 -11.15
CA ALA A 146 9.37 17.92 -12.56
C ALA A 146 8.14 18.50 -13.27
N LYS A 147 6.93 18.05 -12.92
CA LYS A 147 5.68 18.44 -13.60
C LYS A 147 4.94 19.57 -12.89
N ASP A 148 4.92 19.54 -11.55
CA ASP A 148 4.15 20.48 -10.74
C ASP A 148 5.02 21.61 -10.15
N GLY A 149 6.35 21.56 -10.33
CA GLY A 149 7.29 22.58 -9.86
C GLY A 149 7.37 22.69 -8.34
N LYS A 150 7.08 21.59 -7.62
CA LYS A 150 7.17 21.57 -6.15
C LYS A 150 8.61 21.44 -5.69
N SER A 151 8.92 22.03 -4.54
CA SER A 151 10.18 21.73 -3.86
C SER A 151 10.23 20.24 -3.50
N PHE A 152 11.45 19.67 -3.37
CA PHE A 152 11.63 18.29 -2.93
C PHE A 152 10.86 18.01 -1.63
N LYS A 153 10.91 18.92 -0.66
CA LYS A 153 10.25 18.76 0.63
C LYS A 153 8.74 18.62 0.50
N GLU A 154 8.12 19.50 -0.29
CA GLU A 154 6.67 19.46 -0.53
C GLU A 154 6.28 18.19 -1.28
N ALA A 155 7.01 17.83 -2.34
CA ALA A 155 6.79 16.63 -3.13
C ALA A 155 6.94 15.35 -2.29
N ASN A 156 8.01 15.26 -1.48
CA ASN A 156 8.27 14.11 -0.62
C ASN A 156 7.20 13.94 0.46
N ASN A 157 6.77 15.03 1.10
CA ASN A 157 5.73 14.99 2.13
C ASN A 157 4.38 14.55 1.52
N GLN A 158 4.01 15.15 0.38
CA GLN A 158 2.77 14.81 -0.29
C GLN A 158 2.76 13.34 -0.73
N ALA A 159 3.78 12.88 -1.46
CA ALA A 159 3.85 11.49 -1.92
C ALA A 159 3.88 10.49 -0.77
N GLN A 160 4.46 10.87 0.37
CA GLN A 160 4.45 10.06 1.59
C GLN A 160 3.06 9.92 2.21
N GLU A 161 2.35 11.03 2.38
CA GLU A 161 0.97 11.03 2.89
C GLU A 161 0.06 10.21 1.95
N GLU A 162 0.17 10.45 0.64
CA GLU A 162 -0.59 9.75 -0.40
C GLU A 162 -0.34 8.24 -0.36
N VAL A 163 0.92 7.78 -0.35
CA VAL A 163 1.21 6.33 -0.37
C VAL A 163 0.75 5.62 0.89
N LEU A 164 0.90 6.23 2.05
CA LEU A 164 0.43 5.64 3.30
C LEU A 164 -1.11 5.65 3.39
N LYS A 165 -1.75 6.72 2.93
CA LYS A 165 -3.21 6.84 2.88
C LYS A 165 -3.85 5.77 1.99
N THR A 166 -3.21 5.45 0.86
CA THR A 166 -3.69 4.42 -0.08
C THR A 166 -3.85 3.03 0.59
N PHE A 167 -3.09 2.78 1.67
CA PHE A 167 -3.17 1.54 2.46
C PHE A 167 -3.83 1.74 3.83
N GLY A 168 -4.47 2.88 4.09
CA GLY A 168 -5.07 3.19 5.39
C GLY A 168 -4.05 3.46 6.52
N LEU A 169 -2.79 3.74 6.18
CA LEU A 169 -1.65 3.84 7.10
C LEU A 169 -1.20 5.29 7.36
N GLU A 170 -2.01 6.29 7.03
CA GLU A 170 -1.69 7.73 7.11
C GLU A 170 -1.19 8.14 8.51
N LYS A 171 -1.66 7.47 9.57
CA LYS A 171 -1.22 7.71 10.97
C LYS A 171 0.30 7.55 11.16
N TYR A 172 1.01 6.88 10.26
CA TYR A 172 2.45 6.67 10.28
C TYR A 172 3.24 7.67 9.42
N ALA A 173 2.59 8.65 8.79
CA ALA A 173 3.22 9.62 7.88
C ALA A 173 4.22 10.58 8.55
N LYS A 174 4.31 10.58 9.88
CA LYS A 174 5.30 11.38 10.63
C LYS A 174 6.74 10.93 10.45
N THR A 175 6.95 9.66 10.14
CA THR A 175 8.27 9.07 9.86
C THR A 175 8.38 8.83 8.37
N ASP A 176 9.45 9.31 7.71
CA ASP A 176 9.65 9.04 6.28
C ASP A 176 9.76 7.54 6.03
N VAL A 177 9.03 7.03 5.03
CA VAL A 177 9.03 5.59 4.66
C VAL A 177 10.43 5.09 4.27
N ASN A 178 11.34 6.00 3.90
CA ASN A 178 12.75 5.66 3.69
C ASN A 178 13.50 5.30 4.99
N HIS A 179 12.87 5.47 6.15
CA HIS A 179 13.41 5.05 7.45
C HIS A 179 12.65 3.85 8.04
N PHE A 180 11.60 3.37 7.39
CA PHE A 180 10.92 2.15 7.83
C PHE A 180 11.88 0.96 7.67
N SER A 181 11.97 0.14 8.72
CA SER A 181 12.79 -1.07 8.73
C SER A 181 12.03 -2.21 9.37
N ILE A 182 11.99 -3.36 8.71
CA ILE A 182 11.30 -4.57 9.21
C ILE A 182 11.89 -5.11 10.51
N THR A 183 13.11 -4.69 10.86
CA THR A 183 13.81 -5.13 12.07
C THR A 183 13.59 -4.22 13.28
N SER A 184 12.91 -3.08 13.12
CA SER A 184 12.74 -2.10 14.21
C SER A 184 11.76 -2.55 15.29
N GLY A 185 10.86 -3.50 15.00
CA GLY A 185 9.80 -3.94 15.93
C GLY A 185 8.72 -2.90 16.21
N THR A 186 8.68 -1.81 15.44
CA THR A 186 7.74 -0.69 15.58
C THR A 186 6.46 -0.93 14.78
N ASP A 187 5.50 -0.01 14.88
CA ASP A 187 4.28 -0.03 14.07
C ASP A 187 4.59 0.19 12.57
N GLU A 188 5.57 1.05 12.28
CA GLU A 188 6.03 1.29 10.91
C GLU A 188 6.66 0.03 10.28
N ALA A 189 7.37 -0.77 11.09
CA ALA A 189 7.88 -2.07 10.63
C ALA A 189 6.74 -3.01 10.24
N ALA A 190 5.73 -3.12 11.09
CA ALA A 190 4.58 -3.98 10.84
C ALA A 190 3.74 -3.48 9.64
N ALA A 191 3.56 -2.17 9.49
CA ALA A 191 2.92 -1.56 8.32
C ALA A 191 3.69 -1.88 7.03
N LEU A 192 5.02 -1.76 7.04
CA LEU A 192 5.86 -2.14 5.90
C LEU A 192 5.72 -3.63 5.54
N ILE A 193 5.74 -4.52 6.55
CA ILE A 193 5.57 -5.97 6.35
C ILE A 193 4.20 -6.26 5.76
N ALA A 194 3.14 -5.62 6.25
CA ALA A 194 1.78 -5.81 5.76
C ALA A 194 1.67 -5.46 4.26
N VAL A 195 2.11 -4.25 3.87
CA VAL A 195 2.08 -3.81 2.46
C VAL A 195 2.97 -4.70 1.59
N SER A 196 4.18 -5.03 2.05
CA SER A 196 5.06 -5.95 1.31
C SER A 196 4.40 -7.30 1.07
N SER A 197 3.77 -7.87 2.09
CA SER A 197 3.09 -9.16 1.99
C SER A 197 1.93 -9.14 0.99
N LEU A 198 1.16 -8.06 0.92
CA LEU A 198 0.10 -7.89 -0.09
C LEU A 198 0.64 -7.95 -1.52
N ILE A 199 1.76 -7.26 -1.76
CA ILE A 199 2.34 -7.20 -3.11
C ILE A 199 2.90 -8.56 -3.53
N LEU A 200 3.38 -9.36 -2.57
CA LEU A 200 3.95 -10.68 -2.86
C LEU A 200 2.91 -11.79 -2.94
N TYR A 201 1.79 -11.63 -2.26
CA TYR A 201 0.84 -12.71 -2.06
C TYR A 201 0.35 -13.27 -3.39
N ASN A 202 0.42 -14.62 -3.49
CA ASN A 202 -0.07 -15.41 -4.62
C ASN A 202 0.48 -14.97 -6.00
N ARG A 203 1.73 -14.46 -6.04
CA ARG A 203 2.39 -14.03 -7.27
C ARG A 203 3.74 -14.72 -7.44
N SER A 204 4.05 -15.11 -8.67
CA SER A 204 5.42 -15.49 -9.08
C SER A 204 6.31 -14.23 -9.11
N GLU A 205 7.64 -14.41 -9.11
CA GLU A 205 8.60 -13.30 -9.15
C GLU A 205 8.38 -12.36 -10.35
N ALA A 206 8.05 -12.92 -11.51
CA ALA A 206 7.71 -12.12 -12.70
C ALA A 206 6.45 -11.28 -12.48
N GLN A 207 5.41 -11.88 -11.91
CA GLN A 207 4.16 -11.17 -11.57
C GLN A 207 4.35 -10.13 -10.47
N ILE A 208 5.24 -10.37 -9.49
CA ILE A 208 5.59 -9.37 -8.47
C ILE A 208 6.22 -8.14 -9.13
N THR A 209 7.19 -8.37 -10.03
CA THR A 209 7.86 -7.27 -10.75
C THR A 209 6.89 -6.48 -11.61
N GLU A 210 6.04 -7.17 -12.38
CA GLU A 210 5.02 -6.53 -13.22
C GLU A 210 4.01 -5.74 -12.38
N TYR A 211 3.49 -6.36 -11.32
CA TYR A 211 2.50 -5.72 -10.45
C TYR A 211 3.06 -4.50 -9.73
N LEU A 212 4.29 -4.59 -9.22
CA LEU A 212 4.96 -3.45 -8.58
C LEU A 212 5.21 -2.30 -9.56
N SER A 213 5.57 -2.60 -10.82
CA SER A 213 5.71 -1.59 -11.88
C SER A 213 4.38 -0.90 -12.16
N GLN A 214 3.30 -1.69 -12.34
CA GLN A 214 1.95 -1.15 -12.57
C GLN A 214 1.48 -0.25 -11.42
N LEU A 215 1.67 -0.69 -10.16
CA LEU A 215 1.33 0.11 -9.00
C LEU A 215 2.13 1.42 -8.95
N SER A 216 3.43 1.38 -9.27
CA SER A 216 4.29 2.57 -9.27
C SER A 216 3.90 3.56 -10.35
N GLU A 217 3.59 3.08 -11.55
CA GLU A 217 3.14 3.92 -12.67
C GLU A 217 1.79 4.58 -12.36
N GLU A 218 0.81 3.78 -11.90
CA GLU A 218 -0.52 4.28 -11.56
C GLU A 218 -0.46 5.30 -10.41
N PHE A 219 0.30 5.00 -9.36
CA PHE A 219 0.46 5.90 -8.22
C PHE A 219 1.17 7.21 -8.59
N ALA A 220 2.12 7.18 -9.53
CA ALA A 220 2.85 8.37 -9.98
C ALA A 220 1.94 9.41 -10.62
N GLU A 221 0.83 9.02 -11.26
CA GLU A 221 -0.08 9.92 -11.99
C GLU A 221 -0.77 10.92 -11.05
N ASP A 222 -1.47 10.41 -10.01
CA ASP A 222 -2.29 11.26 -9.14
C ASP A 222 -2.15 10.98 -7.64
N GLY A 223 -1.24 10.07 -7.25
CA GLY A 223 -1.00 9.71 -5.84
C GLY A 223 -2.06 8.77 -5.28
N ASN A 224 -2.78 8.03 -6.13
CA ASN A 224 -3.83 7.12 -5.74
C ASN A 224 -3.83 5.87 -6.65
N PHE A 225 -4.63 4.87 -6.31
CA PHE A 225 -4.89 3.71 -7.15
C PHE A 225 -6.30 3.79 -7.73
N SER A 226 -6.47 3.23 -8.94
CA SER A 226 -7.79 3.05 -9.54
C SER A 226 -8.68 2.14 -8.69
N GLU A 227 -9.98 2.22 -8.88
CA GLU A 227 -10.93 1.35 -8.18
C GLU A 227 -10.69 -0.13 -8.50
N THR A 228 -10.20 -0.45 -9.70
CA THR A 228 -9.83 -1.82 -10.08
C THR A 228 -8.64 -2.32 -9.26
N THR A 229 -7.60 -1.50 -9.10
CA THR A 229 -6.41 -1.82 -8.31
C THR A 229 -6.75 -1.92 -6.82
N LYS A 230 -7.55 -1.00 -6.28
CA LYS A 230 -8.04 -1.07 -4.89
C LYS A 230 -8.83 -2.35 -4.64
N LEU A 231 -9.68 -2.73 -5.58
CA LEU A 231 -10.45 -3.97 -5.49
C LEU A 231 -9.54 -5.21 -5.49
N GLN A 232 -8.48 -5.21 -6.32
CA GLN A 232 -7.51 -6.32 -6.33
C GLN A 232 -6.72 -6.39 -5.02
N ILE A 233 -6.24 -5.25 -4.50
CA ILE A 233 -5.58 -5.15 -3.19
C ILE A 233 -6.48 -5.72 -2.09
N ARG A 234 -7.75 -5.36 -2.11
CA ARG A 234 -8.74 -5.83 -1.13
C ARG A 234 -8.97 -7.34 -1.21
N LYS A 235 -9.06 -7.91 -2.42
CA LYS A 235 -9.14 -9.36 -2.63
C LYS A 235 -7.93 -10.09 -2.06
N ASP A 236 -6.74 -9.59 -2.36
CA ASP A 236 -5.49 -10.16 -1.89
C ASP A 236 -5.40 -10.08 -0.36
N MET A 237 -5.82 -8.97 0.23
CA MET A 237 -5.86 -8.74 1.68
C MET A 237 -6.69 -9.82 2.39
N PHE A 238 -7.95 -10.03 2.00
CA PHE A 238 -8.80 -11.05 2.61
C PHE A 238 -8.24 -12.47 2.40
N SER A 239 -7.66 -12.75 1.24
CA SER A 239 -7.04 -14.04 0.97
C SER A 239 -5.76 -14.27 1.78
N LEU A 240 -5.05 -13.20 2.12
CA LEU A 240 -3.80 -13.21 2.89
C LEU A 240 -4.03 -13.41 4.40
N GLU A 241 -5.18 -13.05 4.94
CA GLU A 241 -5.48 -12.97 6.38
C GLU A 241 -4.99 -14.21 7.14
N SER A 242 -5.40 -15.39 6.70
CA SER A 242 -5.02 -16.66 7.34
C SER A 242 -3.52 -16.97 7.32
N LYS A 243 -2.73 -16.23 6.53
CA LYS A 243 -1.27 -16.39 6.39
C LYS A 243 -0.47 -15.44 7.26
N LEU A 244 -1.08 -14.39 7.81
CA LEU A 244 -0.38 -13.36 8.58
C LEU A 244 0.46 -13.90 9.74
N PRO A 245 -0.02 -14.86 10.56
CA PRO A 245 0.80 -15.46 11.59
C PRO A 245 2.05 -16.19 11.05
N GLN A 246 1.90 -16.91 9.92
CA GLN A 246 3.01 -17.61 9.30
C GLN A 246 4.04 -16.64 8.72
N ILE A 247 3.60 -15.51 8.14
CA ILE A 247 4.49 -14.46 7.63
C ILE A 247 5.35 -13.89 8.77
N ALA A 248 4.74 -13.57 9.90
CA ALA A 248 5.46 -13.10 11.08
C ALA A 248 6.51 -14.12 11.55
N GLU A 249 6.17 -15.40 11.60
CA GLU A 249 7.09 -16.48 11.97
C GLU A 249 8.20 -16.68 10.93
N ASN A 250 7.91 -16.57 9.64
CA ASN A 250 8.92 -16.64 8.58
C ASN A 250 10.00 -15.55 8.75
N ILE A 251 9.59 -14.33 9.05
CA ILE A 251 10.51 -13.22 9.32
C ILE A 251 11.36 -13.50 10.56
N LYS A 252 10.75 -13.87 11.68
CA LYS A 252 11.46 -14.18 12.92
C LYS A 252 12.49 -15.28 12.68
N LYS A 253 12.09 -16.38 12.06
CA LYS A 253 12.96 -17.51 11.73
C LYS A 253 14.13 -17.09 10.85
N ARG A 254 13.87 -16.27 9.82
CA ARG A 254 14.92 -15.76 8.92
C ARG A 254 16.00 -15.01 9.69
N TYR A 255 15.62 -14.15 10.63
CA TYR A 255 16.57 -13.38 11.43
C TYR A 255 17.26 -14.25 12.51
N GLN A 256 16.55 -15.24 13.09
CA GLN A 256 17.17 -16.21 14.01
C GLN A 256 18.26 -17.03 13.33
N GLU A 257 18.10 -17.43 12.08
CA GLU A 257 19.14 -18.10 11.28
C GLU A 257 20.39 -17.23 11.10
N MET A 258 20.25 -15.91 11.20
CA MET A 258 21.35 -14.93 11.19
C MET A 258 21.83 -14.54 12.60
N GLY A 259 21.34 -15.22 13.65
CA GLY A 259 21.72 -14.98 15.04
C GLY A 259 21.08 -13.72 15.64
N LYS A 260 19.95 -13.25 15.12
CA LYS A 260 19.24 -12.07 15.58
C LYS A 260 17.80 -12.38 15.97
N GLU A 261 17.31 -11.64 16.96
CA GLU A 261 15.91 -11.66 17.33
C GLU A 261 15.21 -10.41 16.77
N VAL A 262 14.07 -10.60 16.12
CA VAL A 262 13.22 -9.53 15.57
C VAL A 262 11.81 -9.68 16.10
N ALA A 263 11.29 -8.61 16.68
CA ALA A 263 9.88 -8.55 17.07
C ALA A 263 9.03 -8.19 15.86
N VAL A 264 8.01 -9.00 15.59
CA VAL A 264 6.99 -8.70 14.60
C VAL A 264 5.65 -8.57 15.31
N LYS A 265 5.02 -7.41 15.21
CA LYS A 265 3.70 -7.16 15.78
C LYS A 265 2.63 -7.96 15.03
N ASN A 266 1.46 -8.09 15.62
CA ASN A 266 0.33 -8.76 14.96
C ASN A 266 -0.08 -7.96 13.72
N LEU A 267 0.12 -8.54 12.54
CA LEU A 267 -0.04 -7.86 11.27
C LEU A 267 -1.49 -7.51 10.93
N ILE A 268 -2.46 -8.16 11.56
CA ILE A 268 -3.88 -7.94 11.28
C ILE A 268 -4.32 -6.47 11.50
N TYR A 269 -3.65 -5.74 12.38
CA TYR A 269 -3.94 -4.34 12.70
C TYR A 269 -3.39 -3.31 11.69
N TYR A 270 -2.75 -3.78 10.60
CA TYR A 270 -2.12 -2.91 9.60
C TYR A 270 -2.75 -3.04 8.22
N PHE A 271 -3.99 -3.50 8.19
CA PHE A 271 -4.84 -3.57 7.01
C PHE A 271 -6.15 -2.82 7.26
N ASP A 272 -6.63 -2.15 6.23
CA ASP A 272 -7.92 -1.46 6.19
C ASP A 272 -8.98 -2.47 5.68
N TRP A 273 -9.56 -3.24 6.61
CA TRP A 273 -10.44 -4.37 6.29
C TRP A 273 -11.81 -3.94 5.77
N ASP A 274 -12.36 -2.82 6.25
CA ASP A 274 -13.67 -2.31 5.83
C ASP A 274 -13.59 -1.29 4.69
N GLY A 275 -12.39 -0.73 4.41
CA GLY A 275 -12.13 0.22 3.34
C GLY A 275 -12.54 1.64 3.69
N ASP A 276 -12.54 1.99 4.96
CA ASP A 276 -12.83 3.35 5.44
C ASP A 276 -11.61 4.29 5.36
N GLY A 277 -10.44 3.76 5.00
CA GLY A 277 -9.18 4.48 4.89
C GLY A 277 -8.35 4.48 6.17
N THR A 278 -8.68 3.64 7.17
CA THR A 278 -7.99 3.58 8.47
C THR A 278 -7.69 2.14 8.87
N ALA A 279 -6.45 1.71 8.70
CA ALA A 279 -6.05 0.34 9.02
C ALA A 279 -6.21 0.00 10.50
N GLY A 280 -6.83 -1.14 10.79
CA GLY A 280 -6.90 -1.82 12.06
C GLY A 280 -7.90 -1.27 13.06
N ASN A 281 -8.75 -0.31 12.67
CA ASN A 281 -9.83 0.19 13.52
C ASN A 281 -11.01 -0.79 13.61
N GLU A 282 -11.12 -1.72 12.66
CA GLU A 282 -12.15 -2.77 12.56
C GLU A 282 -11.84 -3.98 13.43
N ILE A 283 -10.58 -4.12 13.85
CA ILE A 283 -10.15 -5.30 14.63
C ILE A 283 -10.34 -5.04 16.10
N ALA A 284 -11.16 -5.86 16.72
CA ALA A 284 -11.34 -5.82 18.16
C ALA A 284 -9.99 -6.05 18.87
N PRO A 285 -9.62 -5.21 19.84
CA PRO A 285 -8.48 -5.51 20.70
C PRO A 285 -8.68 -6.91 21.33
N GLU A 286 -7.60 -7.66 21.51
CA GLU A 286 -7.62 -9.07 21.98
C GLU A 286 -8.49 -9.32 23.23
N ASN A 287 -8.78 -8.28 23.99
CA ASN A 287 -9.56 -8.32 25.24
C ASN A 287 -11.02 -7.83 25.09
N HIS A 288 -11.49 -7.55 23.88
CA HIS A 288 -12.86 -7.09 23.65
C HIS A 288 -13.67 -8.15 22.90
N PRO A 289 -14.45 -8.99 23.59
CA PRO A 289 -15.24 -10.03 22.95
C PRO A 289 -16.33 -9.40 22.07
N VAL A 290 -16.42 -9.87 20.84
CA VAL A 290 -17.58 -9.66 19.98
C VAL A 290 -18.56 -10.80 20.24
N SER A 291 -19.82 -10.49 20.54
CA SER A 291 -20.87 -11.49 20.71
C SER A 291 -22.16 -11.06 20.06
N LEU A 292 -22.94 -12.03 19.64
CA LEU A 292 -24.30 -11.81 19.16
C LEU A 292 -25.28 -11.94 20.30
N GLU A 293 -26.37 -11.20 20.27
CA GLU A 293 -27.49 -11.33 21.22
C GLU A 293 -28.09 -12.72 21.15
N THR A 294 -28.15 -13.30 19.94
CA THR A 294 -28.54 -14.71 19.70
C THR A 294 -27.75 -15.27 18.53
N ASN A 295 -27.43 -16.56 18.61
CA ASN A 295 -26.78 -17.30 17.53
C ASN A 295 -27.78 -18.12 16.71
N ASN A 296 -29.04 -18.15 17.12
CA ASN A 296 -30.06 -18.90 16.43
C ASN A 296 -31.33 -18.07 16.26
N ILE A 297 -31.90 -18.13 15.08
CA ILE A 297 -33.18 -17.50 14.74
C ILE A 297 -34.13 -18.60 14.28
N ASN A 298 -35.30 -18.69 14.90
CA ASN A 298 -36.38 -19.56 14.42
C ASN A 298 -37.14 -18.84 13.31
N VAL A 299 -37.10 -19.39 12.12
CA VAL A 299 -37.68 -18.79 10.92
C VAL A 299 -38.93 -19.56 10.52
N PRO A 300 -40.11 -18.92 10.50
CA PRO A 300 -41.33 -19.53 9.97
C PRO A 300 -41.24 -19.74 8.45
N MET A 301 -42.15 -20.50 7.90
CA MET A 301 -42.17 -20.85 6.46
C MET A 301 -42.27 -19.62 5.54
N GLU A 302 -42.88 -18.57 6.02
CA GLU A 302 -43.07 -17.30 5.30
C GLU A 302 -41.78 -16.49 5.19
N GLY A 303 -40.72 -16.89 5.89
CA GLY A 303 -39.50 -16.11 6.03
C GLY A 303 -39.66 -14.92 6.97
N GLY A 304 -38.78 -13.93 6.86
CA GLY A 304 -38.87 -12.70 7.65
C GLY A 304 -37.58 -11.93 7.68
N SER A 305 -37.63 -10.75 8.30
CA SER A 305 -36.47 -9.94 8.60
C SER A 305 -36.20 -9.96 10.09
N TYR A 306 -34.98 -10.26 10.50
CA TYR A 306 -34.59 -10.42 11.89
C TYR A 306 -33.43 -9.50 12.20
N GLU A 307 -33.53 -8.78 13.30
CA GLU A 307 -32.44 -7.93 13.83
C GLU A 307 -31.75 -8.73 14.95
N VAL A 308 -30.43 -8.82 14.86
CA VAL A 308 -29.60 -9.43 15.90
C VAL A 308 -28.55 -8.39 16.32
N LYS A 309 -28.60 -8.00 17.58
CA LYS A 309 -27.65 -7.04 18.12
C LYS A 309 -26.26 -7.68 18.24
N VAL A 310 -25.26 -6.97 17.72
CA VAL A 310 -23.86 -7.27 17.89
C VAL A 310 -23.33 -6.52 19.10
N ASN A 311 -22.97 -7.24 20.15
CA ASN A 311 -22.40 -6.66 21.36
C ASN A 311 -20.89 -6.52 21.16
N THR A 312 -20.43 -5.29 20.96
CA THR A 312 -19.01 -4.96 20.77
C THR A 312 -18.75 -3.51 21.18
N THR A 313 -17.51 -3.23 21.55
CA THR A 313 -17.03 -1.88 21.87
C THR A 313 -16.17 -1.29 20.73
N VAL A 314 -16.00 -2.04 19.65
CA VAL A 314 -15.21 -1.66 18.47
C VAL A 314 -16.06 -1.85 17.22
N PRO A 315 -15.77 -1.14 16.12
CA PRO A 315 -16.41 -1.40 14.84
C PRO A 315 -16.23 -2.85 14.40
N VAL A 316 -17.25 -3.42 13.79
CA VAL A 316 -17.23 -4.78 13.24
C VAL A 316 -17.75 -4.78 11.81
N TYR A 317 -17.35 -5.74 11.03
CA TYR A 317 -17.80 -5.93 9.64
C TYR A 317 -18.20 -7.39 9.41
N LEU A 318 -18.97 -7.61 8.37
CA LEU A 318 -19.33 -8.97 7.94
C LEU A 318 -18.26 -9.52 7.02
N GLU A 319 -17.59 -10.59 7.45
CA GLU A 319 -16.75 -11.37 6.56
C GLU A 319 -17.61 -12.11 5.53
N ARG A 320 -17.28 -11.99 4.24
CA ARG A 320 -17.88 -12.84 3.23
C ARG A 320 -17.28 -14.24 3.31
N PRO A 321 -18.07 -15.29 3.47
CA PRO A 321 -17.56 -16.62 3.19
C PRO A 321 -17.09 -16.64 1.72
N SER A 322 -15.84 -17.05 1.49
CA SER A 322 -15.28 -17.20 0.15
C SER A 322 -16.04 -18.34 -0.55
N ILE A 323 -16.96 -17.99 -1.44
CA ILE A 323 -17.59 -18.95 -2.34
C ILE A 323 -16.68 -19.03 -3.58
N PRO A 324 -16.05 -20.18 -3.89
CA PRO A 324 -15.26 -20.32 -5.09
C PRO A 324 -16.13 -20.02 -6.31
N GLY A 325 -15.77 -18.98 -7.09
CA GLY A 325 -16.43 -18.60 -8.33
C GLY A 325 -17.39 -17.41 -8.26
N ASP A 326 -17.49 -16.72 -7.14
CA ASP A 326 -18.31 -15.49 -7.02
C ASP A 326 -17.46 -14.25 -7.32
N ASP A 327 -17.52 -13.76 -8.54
CA ASP A 327 -16.78 -12.60 -9.04
C ASP A 327 -17.47 -11.25 -8.74
N ILE A 328 -18.55 -11.25 -7.95
CA ILE A 328 -19.32 -10.03 -7.69
C ILE A 328 -18.93 -9.45 -6.32
N TYR A 329 -17.97 -8.55 -6.33
CA TYR A 329 -17.72 -7.62 -5.23
C TYR A 329 -18.64 -6.41 -5.40
N ASP A 330 -19.73 -6.41 -4.66
CA ASP A 330 -20.51 -5.21 -4.42
C ASP A 330 -19.98 -4.55 -3.14
N ASN A 331 -19.78 -3.23 -3.17
CA ASN A 331 -19.42 -2.42 -2.00
C ASN A 331 -20.56 -2.32 -0.95
N SER A 332 -21.63 -3.08 -1.13
CA SER A 332 -22.67 -3.17 -0.12
C SER A 332 -22.22 -4.09 1.01
N THR A 333 -22.47 -3.69 2.24
CA THR A 333 -22.31 -4.51 3.45
C THR A 333 -23.29 -5.71 3.47
N SER A 334 -24.01 -5.97 2.38
CA SER A 334 -24.94 -7.06 2.27
C SER A 334 -24.25 -8.32 1.73
N VAL A 335 -24.36 -9.40 2.48
CA VAL A 335 -23.89 -10.72 2.09
C VAL A 335 -25.09 -11.57 1.72
N SER A 336 -25.17 -12.01 0.45
CA SER A 336 -26.13 -13.01 0.02
C SER A 336 -25.49 -14.39 0.19
N GLY A 337 -26.03 -15.20 1.04
CA GLY A 337 -25.61 -16.59 1.24
C GLY A 337 -26.69 -17.54 0.79
N MET A 338 -26.32 -18.64 0.13
CA MET A 338 -27.20 -19.75 -0.15
C MET A 338 -26.92 -20.87 0.86
N GLY A 339 -27.91 -21.21 1.63
CA GLY A 339 -27.99 -22.49 2.33
C GLY A 339 -27.43 -22.53 3.75
N ILE A 340 -28.32 -22.78 4.68
CA ILE A 340 -27.98 -23.39 5.94
C ILE A 340 -28.18 -24.87 5.77
N TYR A 341 -27.16 -25.64 6.13
CA TYR A 341 -27.25 -27.09 6.12
C TYR A 341 -28.06 -27.55 7.32
N GLU A 342 -29.12 -28.32 7.07
CA GLU A 342 -29.76 -29.11 8.13
C GLU A 342 -28.73 -30.10 8.69
N THR A 343 -28.60 -30.15 10.01
CA THR A 343 -28.01 -31.28 10.70
C THR A 343 -29.05 -32.42 10.74
N GLY A 344 -29.33 -32.99 9.58
CA GLY A 344 -30.20 -34.11 9.40
C GLY A 344 -30.08 -34.63 7.99
N SER A 345 -29.73 -35.89 7.84
CA SER A 345 -29.48 -36.62 6.61
C SER A 345 -30.45 -36.29 5.47
N GLY A 346 -30.00 -35.44 4.50
CA GLY A 346 -30.77 -35.16 3.30
C GLY A 346 -30.28 -33.90 2.61
N SER A 347 -29.58 -34.08 1.56
CA SER A 347 -29.04 -33.08 0.67
C SER A 347 -30.09 -32.12 0.13
N GLU A 348 -30.01 -30.84 0.43
CA GLU A 348 -30.11 -29.69 -0.47
C GLU A 348 -30.23 -28.38 0.33
N PRO A 349 -29.64 -27.28 -0.11
CA PRO A 349 -29.70 -25.99 0.58
C PRO A 349 -31.11 -25.38 0.45
N CYS A 350 -31.74 -25.14 1.58
CA CYS A 350 -33.18 -24.85 1.63
C CYS A 350 -33.55 -23.40 1.86
N ILE A 351 -32.60 -22.52 2.20
CA ILE A 351 -32.92 -21.16 2.63
C ILE A 351 -32.01 -20.13 1.93
N ASN A 352 -32.64 -19.19 1.24
CA ASN A 352 -31.97 -17.98 0.77
C ASN A 352 -32.09 -16.89 1.83
N TYR A 353 -30.97 -16.34 2.26
CA TYR A 353 -30.94 -15.22 3.20
C TYR A 353 -29.92 -14.17 2.76
N THR A 354 -30.13 -12.94 3.22
CA THR A 354 -29.16 -11.85 3.14
C THR A 354 -28.82 -11.39 4.54
N LYS A 355 -27.56 -11.01 4.75
CA LYS A 355 -27.09 -10.39 5.99
C LYS A 355 -26.56 -9.00 5.67
N GLU A 356 -26.91 -8.04 6.50
CA GLU A 356 -26.43 -6.67 6.43
C GLU A 356 -26.10 -6.20 7.85
N LEU A 357 -24.93 -5.58 8.03
CA LEU A 357 -24.51 -5.05 9.32
C LEU A 357 -24.56 -3.52 9.29
N ASN A 358 -25.41 -2.93 10.11
CA ASN A 358 -25.56 -1.48 10.26
C ASN A 358 -25.55 -1.10 11.73
N ASN A 359 -24.64 -0.22 12.14
CA ASN A 359 -24.58 0.30 13.52
C ASN A 359 -24.64 -0.80 14.60
N ASN A 360 -23.88 -1.89 14.41
CA ASN A 360 -23.85 -3.07 15.29
C ASN A 360 -25.20 -3.82 15.37
N ILE A 361 -26.05 -3.67 14.39
CA ILE A 361 -27.26 -4.48 14.21
C ILE A 361 -27.08 -5.32 12.95
N LEU A 362 -27.01 -6.63 13.13
CA LEU A 362 -26.99 -7.60 12.04
C LEU A 362 -28.42 -7.84 11.58
N MET A 363 -28.77 -7.35 10.41
CA MET A 363 -30.05 -7.59 9.76
C MET A 363 -29.98 -8.90 8.97
N VAL A 364 -30.80 -9.87 9.31
CA VAL A 364 -30.91 -11.15 8.60
C VAL A 364 -32.27 -11.21 7.94
N VAL A 365 -32.29 -11.18 6.60
CA VAL A 365 -33.55 -11.34 5.83
C VAL A 365 -33.58 -12.71 5.22
N VAL A 366 -34.54 -13.51 5.64
CA VAL A 366 -34.76 -14.87 5.15
C VAL A 366 -35.95 -14.89 4.21
N LYS A 367 -35.74 -15.33 2.97
CA LYS A 367 -36.83 -15.48 1.99
C LYS A 367 -37.69 -16.69 2.34
N ALA A 368 -38.98 -16.60 2.02
CA ALA A 368 -39.91 -17.71 2.19
C ALA A 368 -39.35 -19.00 1.54
N ALA A 369 -39.37 -20.07 2.30
CA ALA A 369 -38.91 -21.37 1.84
C ALA A 369 -40.06 -22.15 1.23
N SER A 370 -39.74 -22.95 0.22
CA SER A 370 -40.72 -23.90 -0.38
C SER A 370 -40.98 -25.15 0.48
N PHE A 371 -40.57 -25.14 1.74
CA PHE A 371 -40.59 -26.30 2.64
C PHE A 371 -41.70 -26.24 3.68
N ARG A 372 -42.08 -27.44 4.16
CA ARG A 372 -43.22 -27.63 5.05
C ARG A 372 -42.89 -27.64 6.54
N LYS A 373 -41.75 -27.16 6.99
CA LYS A 373 -41.34 -27.16 8.42
C LYS A 373 -40.61 -25.86 8.79
N GLU A 374 -40.80 -25.47 10.05
CA GLU A 374 -40.00 -24.44 10.68
C GLU A 374 -38.51 -24.82 10.66
N GLN A 375 -37.64 -23.84 10.44
CA GLN A 375 -36.22 -24.04 10.36
C GLN A 375 -35.47 -23.06 11.26
N SER A 376 -34.28 -23.42 11.71
CA SER A 376 -33.42 -22.57 12.50
C SER A 376 -32.23 -22.11 11.67
N VAL A 377 -31.88 -20.85 11.80
CA VAL A 377 -30.74 -20.22 11.16
C VAL A 377 -29.66 -20.00 12.22
N SER A 378 -28.49 -20.61 12.06
CA SER A 378 -27.29 -20.25 12.80
C SER A 378 -26.60 -19.04 12.13
N ILE A 379 -26.26 -18.07 12.95
CA ILE A 379 -25.64 -16.79 12.51
C ILE A 379 -24.17 -16.81 12.85
#